data_63ed39c31c2a144c3cc8e3f03ece4e1b
#
_entry.id   63ed39c31c2a144c3cc8e3f03ece4e1b
#
_cell.length_a   1.000
_cell.length_b   1.000
_cell.length_c   1.000
_cell.angle_alpha   90.00
_cell.angle_beta   90.00
_cell.angle_gamma   90.00
#
_symmetry.space_group_name_H-M   'P 1'
#
loop_
_entity.id
_entity.type
_entity.pdbx_description
1 polymer ?
#
loop_
_entity_poly.entity_id
_entity_poly.type
_entity_poly.pdbx_seq_one_letter_code
_entity_poly.pdbx_strand_id
1 'polypeptide(L)'
;MELTHEDIQKLHKKVREWKKLEQGDSDFVETGGQEYEIINSENSVTEAVAVAPIVGGKADYSKTIVLTAGTQNKVNPLKNSFEEIGNTLGSVEGAADAAYVSGLSPQYAKMDEFFAETQKRLEDKGVKGGQIWYSSAHSQAGVPNAKLSVKYRVKEIVNYYDWGAKKAVDSGHFTKSELNYLEKHAIIYSDSGKQITGIDGNGGAIPYGQVRLYEGKSHNIQTPYLKGNNYDFDKYIKKNKFVSGMTEKQVRKIAEYKAKTYKVNVAIANYGLEMEKVTPEYYVREYLKEYGDFAPEPSKQDLIAINREYIDELHASLRTSSGDKTISLREELVRTSAQTAQLQAEVYEQEIKDKLASAKSKVEAHISELRNASFTLAHNLSSGEVEDLLSELTLSKAWNGGTEASTLASASAYTTKMTEIAGNLNKAADNIVAIDQKGAQIFEKS
;
A
#
# COMPACT_ATOMS: atom_id res chain seq x y z
N MET A 1 11.92 -13.17 3.66
CA MET A 1 11.40 -12.04 2.86
C MET A 1 9.90 -11.98 3.05
N GLU A 2 9.31 -10.81 3.24
CA GLU A 2 7.85 -10.67 3.28
C GLU A 2 7.33 -10.36 1.86
N LEU A 3 6.24 -11.01 1.46
CA LEU A 3 5.59 -10.75 0.18
C LEU A 3 4.77 -9.47 0.26
N THR A 4 4.97 -8.58 -0.68
CA THR A 4 4.12 -7.40 -0.82
C THR A 4 2.86 -7.70 -1.63
N HIS A 5 1.85 -6.83 -1.56
CA HIS A 5 0.64 -6.96 -2.39
C HIS A 5 0.96 -6.87 -3.89
N GLU A 6 1.99 -6.12 -4.25
CA GLU A 6 2.49 -6.07 -5.63
C GLU A 6 3.07 -7.41 -6.07
N ASP A 7 3.83 -8.10 -5.20
CA ASP A 7 4.37 -9.44 -5.47
C ASP A 7 3.24 -10.46 -5.60
N ILE A 8 2.25 -10.41 -4.71
CA ILE A 8 1.06 -11.27 -4.77
C ILE A 8 0.30 -11.05 -6.08
N GLN A 9 0.16 -9.81 -6.53
CA GLN A 9 -0.45 -9.49 -7.83
C GLN A 9 0.35 -10.07 -9.00
N LYS A 10 1.68 -10.05 -8.94
CA LYS A 10 2.57 -10.66 -9.95
C LYS A 10 2.42 -12.19 -9.95
N LEU A 11 2.36 -12.82 -8.78
CA LEU A 11 2.14 -14.26 -8.64
C LEU A 11 0.83 -14.73 -9.28
N HIS A 12 -0.24 -13.97 -9.14
CA HIS A 12 -1.53 -14.30 -9.76
C HIS A 12 -1.49 -14.44 -11.29
N LYS A 13 -0.54 -13.77 -11.98
CA LYS A 13 -0.35 -13.97 -13.43
C LYS A 13 0.04 -15.38 -13.78
N LYS A 14 0.68 -16.06 -12.82
CA LYS A 14 1.29 -17.36 -13.01
C LYS A 14 0.41 -18.53 -12.58
N VAL A 15 -0.65 -18.30 -11.82
CA VAL A 15 -1.52 -19.39 -11.30
C VAL A 15 -1.95 -20.35 -12.43
N ARG A 16 -2.40 -19.82 -13.57
CA ARG A 16 -2.89 -20.64 -14.70
C ARG A 16 -1.77 -21.33 -15.48
N GLU A 17 -0.56 -20.87 -15.35
CA GLU A 17 0.62 -21.52 -15.91
C GLU A 17 1.10 -22.65 -14.98
N TRP A 18 1.18 -22.37 -13.69
CA TRP A 18 1.76 -23.26 -12.67
C TRP A 18 0.78 -24.32 -12.14
N LYS A 19 -0.53 -24.15 -12.31
CA LYS A 19 -1.53 -25.14 -11.87
C LYS A 19 -1.37 -26.56 -12.45
N LYS A 20 -0.61 -26.70 -13.54
CA LYS A 20 -0.33 -28.00 -14.20
C LYS A 20 1.01 -28.60 -13.76
N LEU A 21 1.75 -27.91 -12.92
CA LEU A 21 3.05 -28.40 -12.44
C LEU A 21 2.79 -29.28 -11.21
N GLU A 22 3.34 -30.48 -11.21
CA GLU A 22 3.32 -31.36 -10.04
C GLU A 22 4.49 -31.05 -9.12
N GLN A 23 4.34 -31.42 -7.84
CA GLN A 23 5.43 -31.26 -6.87
C GLN A 23 6.64 -32.11 -7.32
N GLY A 24 7.76 -31.45 -7.62
CA GLY A 24 9.02 -32.11 -8.02
C GLY A 24 9.32 -32.10 -9.52
N ASP A 25 8.42 -31.65 -10.39
CA ASP A 25 8.63 -31.64 -11.86
C ASP A 25 9.55 -30.52 -12.36
N SER A 26 9.60 -29.41 -11.67
CA SER A 26 10.65 -28.41 -11.82
C SER A 26 10.84 -27.76 -10.46
N ASP A 27 12.02 -27.81 -9.94
CA ASP A 27 12.28 -27.48 -8.57
C ASP A 27 11.90 -26.04 -8.23
N PHE A 28 11.94 -25.12 -9.21
CA PHE A 28 11.64 -23.70 -8.96
C PHE A 28 10.94 -23.03 -10.13
N VAL A 29 10.02 -22.13 -9.80
CA VAL A 29 9.33 -21.22 -10.72
C VAL A 29 9.71 -19.79 -10.39
N GLU A 30 9.72 -18.90 -11.39
CA GLU A 30 10.14 -17.50 -11.20
C GLU A 30 9.07 -16.51 -11.62
N THR A 31 8.92 -15.44 -10.84
CA THR A 31 8.20 -14.24 -11.25
C THR A 31 8.74 -13.01 -10.53
N GLY A 32 8.88 -11.90 -11.28
CA GLY A 32 9.35 -10.63 -10.70
C GLY A 32 10.80 -10.65 -10.19
N GLY A 33 11.63 -11.59 -10.65
CA GLY A 33 13.01 -11.78 -10.19
C GLY A 33 13.14 -12.57 -8.89
N GLN A 34 12.03 -13.17 -8.40
CA GLN A 34 11.99 -14.03 -7.23
C GLN A 34 11.65 -15.47 -7.64
N GLU A 35 12.41 -16.43 -7.14
CA GLU A 35 12.17 -17.87 -7.31
C GLU A 35 11.24 -18.39 -6.20
N TYR A 36 10.43 -19.40 -6.55
CA TYR A 36 9.49 -20.06 -5.65
C TYR A 36 9.50 -21.57 -5.85
N GLU A 37 9.32 -22.33 -4.77
CA GLU A 37 9.05 -23.76 -4.80
C GLU A 37 7.53 -23.99 -4.82
N ILE A 38 7.05 -24.87 -5.69
CA ILE A 38 5.65 -25.30 -5.72
C ILE A 38 5.41 -26.33 -4.62
N ILE A 39 4.52 -26.00 -3.70
CA ILE A 39 4.11 -26.87 -2.58
C ILE A 39 2.93 -27.74 -2.97
N ASN A 40 1.97 -27.15 -3.70
CA ASN A 40 0.74 -27.83 -4.13
C ASN A 40 0.18 -27.14 -5.36
N SER A 41 -0.54 -27.88 -6.21
CA SER A 41 -1.25 -27.33 -7.35
C SER A 41 -2.60 -28.04 -7.57
N GLU A 42 -3.58 -27.31 -8.12
CA GLU A 42 -4.93 -27.82 -8.42
C GLU A 42 -5.35 -27.33 -9.80
N ASN A 43 -5.81 -28.28 -10.63
CA ASN A 43 -6.24 -28.01 -11.99
C ASN A 43 -7.57 -28.72 -12.30
N SER A 44 -8.63 -28.28 -11.65
CA SER A 44 -9.99 -28.77 -11.88
C SER A 44 -10.96 -27.60 -12.15
N VAL A 45 -12.20 -27.65 -11.66
CA VAL A 45 -13.10 -26.48 -11.61
C VAL A 45 -12.50 -25.31 -10.81
N THR A 46 -11.55 -25.61 -9.93
CA THR A 46 -10.73 -24.66 -9.20
C THR A 46 -9.30 -24.72 -9.75
N GLU A 47 -8.73 -23.56 -10.06
CA GLU A 47 -7.33 -23.42 -10.46
C GLU A 47 -6.58 -22.74 -9.30
N ALA A 48 -5.66 -23.48 -8.67
CA ALA A 48 -4.92 -22.98 -7.52
C ALA A 48 -3.47 -23.46 -7.51
N VAL A 49 -2.61 -22.68 -6.86
CA VAL A 49 -1.22 -23.06 -6.56
C VAL A 49 -0.86 -22.59 -5.16
N ALA A 50 -0.05 -23.38 -4.45
CA ALA A 50 0.61 -22.99 -3.22
C ALA A 50 2.12 -22.94 -3.47
N VAL A 51 2.77 -21.81 -3.16
CA VAL A 51 4.19 -21.62 -3.39
C VAL A 51 4.88 -21.04 -2.17
N ALA A 52 6.16 -21.39 -1.98
CA ALA A 52 7.03 -20.83 -0.96
C ALA A 52 8.20 -20.08 -1.62
N PRO A 53 8.55 -18.85 -1.20
CA PRO A 53 9.66 -18.09 -1.78
C PRO A 53 11.00 -18.76 -1.45
N ILE A 54 11.94 -18.71 -2.39
CA ILE A 54 13.31 -19.16 -2.19
C ILE A 54 14.14 -18.01 -1.60
N VAL A 55 14.72 -18.23 -0.45
CA VAL A 55 15.58 -17.25 0.23
C VAL A 55 16.92 -17.91 0.53
N GLY A 56 18.00 -17.34 0.00
CA GLY A 56 19.35 -17.90 0.18
C GLY A 56 19.50 -19.32 -0.37
N GLY A 57 18.78 -19.65 -1.48
CA GLY A 57 18.81 -20.97 -2.14
C GLY A 57 17.97 -22.04 -1.43
N LYS A 58 17.11 -21.68 -0.49
CA LYS A 58 16.19 -22.60 0.20
C LYS A 58 14.78 -22.03 0.28
N ALA A 59 13.77 -22.90 0.19
CA ALA A 59 12.38 -22.50 0.34
C ALA A 59 12.08 -22.06 1.79
N ASP A 60 11.52 -20.88 1.95
CA ASP A 60 10.97 -20.40 3.23
C ASP A 60 9.50 -20.82 3.33
N TYR A 61 9.25 -22.03 3.79
CA TYR A 61 7.91 -22.58 3.94
C TYR A 61 7.04 -21.81 4.93
N SER A 62 7.65 -21.04 5.85
CA SER A 62 6.91 -20.19 6.79
C SER A 62 6.23 -18.99 6.11
N LYS A 63 6.56 -18.73 4.84
CA LYS A 63 6.00 -17.65 4.01
C LYS A 63 5.20 -18.19 2.82
N THR A 64 4.70 -19.41 2.94
CA THR A 64 3.88 -20.02 1.88
C THR A 64 2.61 -19.19 1.62
N ILE A 65 2.32 -18.98 0.34
CA ILE A 65 1.10 -18.34 -0.16
C ILE A 65 0.26 -19.34 -0.96
N VAL A 66 -1.04 -19.35 -0.70
CA VAL A 66 -2.06 -20.00 -1.51
C VAL A 66 -2.71 -18.98 -2.44
N LEU A 67 -2.73 -19.27 -3.73
CA LEU A 67 -3.28 -18.43 -4.79
C LEU A 67 -4.37 -19.18 -5.54
N THR A 68 -5.57 -18.58 -5.65
CA THR A 68 -6.70 -19.19 -6.37
C THR A 68 -7.19 -18.25 -7.47
N ALA A 69 -7.23 -18.74 -8.71
CA ALA A 69 -7.76 -18.01 -9.84
C ALA A 69 -9.28 -17.88 -9.79
N GLY A 70 -9.78 -16.82 -10.44
CA GLY A 70 -11.22 -16.63 -10.64
C GLY A 70 -11.82 -17.56 -11.70
N THR A 71 -13.02 -17.21 -12.14
CA THR A 71 -13.78 -18.01 -13.13
C THR A 71 -12.93 -18.37 -14.35
N GLN A 72 -12.94 -19.65 -14.70
CA GLN A 72 -12.44 -20.14 -15.98
C GLN A 72 -13.47 -19.77 -17.04
N ASN A 73 -13.11 -18.92 -17.99
CA ASN A 73 -14.04 -18.44 -19.03
C ASN A 73 -13.46 -18.55 -20.45
N LYS A 74 -12.34 -19.22 -20.61
CA LYS A 74 -11.69 -19.42 -21.91
C LYS A 74 -11.56 -20.91 -22.18
N VAL A 75 -12.34 -21.39 -23.14
CA VAL A 75 -12.24 -22.73 -23.68
C VAL A 75 -12.13 -22.65 -25.21
N ASN A 76 -11.28 -23.47 -25.77
CA ASN A 76 -11.19 -23.69 -27.20
C ASN A 76 -11.57 -25.16 -27.46
N PRO A 77 -12.82 -25.43 -27.96
CA PRO A 77 -13.29 -26.79 -28.14
C PRO A 77 -12.43 -27.65 -29.09
N LEU A 78 -11.59 -27.01 -29.91
CA LEU A 78 -10.69 -27.72 -30.83
C LEU A 78 -9.32 -28.05 -30.22
N LYS A 79 -9.00 -27.45 -29.05
CA LYS A 79 -7.68 -27.61 -28.41
C LYS A 79 -7.74 -28.15 -26.99
N ASN A 80 -8.88 -27.99 -26.32
CA ASN A 80 -9.06 -28.41 -24.92
C ASN A 80 -9.67 -29.80 -24.87
N SER A 81 -9.31 -30.57 -23.85
CA SER A 81 -9.93 -31.87 -23.54
C SER A 81 -11.37 -31.69 -23.10
N PHE A 82 -12.16 -32.79 -23.13
CA PHE A 82 -13.52 -32.79 -22.61
C PHE A 82 -13.57 -32.44 -21.12
N GLU A 83 -12.55 -32.86 -20.35
CA GLU A 83 -12.39 -32.52 -18.95
C GLU A 83 -12.19 -31.02 -18.74
N GLU A 84 -11.28 -30.38 -19.49
CA GLU A 84 -11.03 -28.93 -19.43
C GLU A 84 -12.27 -28.12 -19.83
N ILE A 85 -13.07 -28.63 -20.79
CA ILE A 85 -14.35 -28.03 -21.16
C ILE A 85 -15.34 -28.14 -20.01
N GLY A 86 -15.46 -29.32 -19.38
CA GLY A 86 -16.32 -29.58 -18.22
C GLY A 86 -15.94 -28.68 -17.04
N ASN A 87 -14.67 -28.57 -16.73
CA ASN A 87 -14.16 -27.70 -15.67
C ASN A 87 -14.52 -26.23 -15.92
N THR A 88 -14.41 -25.76 -17.18
CA THR A 88 -14.78 -24.38 -17.54
C THR A 88 -16.28 -24.15 -17.35
N LEU A 89 -17.14 -25.06 -17.79
CA LEU A 89 -18.59 -24.96 -17.60
C LEU A 89 -18.96 -24.94 -16.11
N GLY A 90 -18.42 -25.88 -15.32
CA GLY A 90 -18.66 -25.92 -13.87
C GLY A 90 -18.16 -24.65 -13.15
N SER A 91 -17.06 -24.04 -13.62
CA SER A 91 -16.57 -22.79 -13.10
C SER A 91 -17.51 -21.61 -13.41
N VAL A 92 -18.12 -21.58 -14.60
CA VAL A 92 -19.11 -20.54 -14.99
C VAL A 92 -20.41 -20.70 -14.20
N GLU A 93 -20.89 -21.93 -14.04
CA GLU A 93 -22.07 -22.23 -13.21
C GLU A 93 -21.83 -21.82 -11.75
N GLY A 94 -20.64 -22.12 -11.21
CA GLY A 94 -20.25 -21.71 -9.86
C GLY A 94 -20.19 -20.19 -9.68
N ALA A 95 -19.80 -19.45 -10.71
CA ALA A 95 -19.84 -17.99 -10.68
C ALA A 95 -21.28 -17.46 -10.67
N ALA A 96 -22.18 -18.07 -11.43
CA ALA A 96 -23.60 -17.71 -11.45
C ALA A 96 -24.26 -18.04 -10.09
N ASP A 97 -23.98 -19.20 -9.50
CA ASP A 97 -24.48 -19.57 -8.18
C ASP A 97 -24.02 -18.56 -7.11
N ALA A 98 -22.74 -18.23 -7.07
CA ALA A 98 -22.21 -17.24 -6.15
C ALA A 98 -22.85 -15.85 -6.33
N ALA A 99 -23.13 -15.44 -7.56
CA ALA A 99 -23.75 -14.16 -7.84
C ALA A 99 -25.24 -14.11 -7.49
N TYR A 100 -26.00 -15.16 -7.85
CA TYR A 100 -27.48 -15.10 -7.88
C TYR A 100 -28.16 -15.98 -6.83
N VAL A 101 -27.49 -16.98 -6.28
CA VAL A 101 -28.12 -17.99 -5.39
C VAL A 101 -27.56 -17.88 -3.97
N SER A 102 -26.35 -18.38 -3.73
CA SER A 102 -25.82 -18.60 -2.39
C SER A 102 -24.87 -17.50 -1.90
N GLY A 103 -24.21 -16.82 -2.79
CA GLY A 103 -23.09 -15.92 -2.48
C GLY A 103 -21.77 -16.66 -2.18
N LEU A 104 -21.80 -17.98 -2.03
CA LEU A 104 -20.63 -18.83 -1.81
C LEU A 104 -20.48 -19.81 -2.96
N SER A 105 -19.45 -19.63 -3.80
CA SER A 105 -19.22 -20.50 -4.95
C SER A 105 -19.06 -21.97 -4.52
N PRO A 106 -19.61 -22.94 -5.28
CA PRO A 106 -19.37 -24.37 -5.10
C PRO A 106 -17.90 -24.78 -5.13
N GLN A 107 -17.02 -23.94 -5.65
CA GLN A 107 -15.56 -24.13 -5.56
C GLN A 107 -15.06 -24.23 -4.12
N TYR A 108 -15.83 -23.77 -3.14
CA TYR A 108 -15.47 -23.81 -1.72
C TYR A 108 -15.00 -25.19 -1.26
N ALA A 109 -15.74 -26.25 -1.62
CA ALA A 109 -15.40 -27.62 -1.22
C ALA A 109 -14.02 -28.05 -1.77
N LYS A 110 -13.77 -27.78 -3.05
CA LYS A 110 -12.51 -28.13 -3.69
C LYS A 110 -11.34 -27.29 -3.19
N MET A 111 -11.59 -26.02 -2.93
CA MET A 111 -10.61 -25.14 -2.30
C MET A 111 -10.29 -25.59 -0.87
N ASP A 112 -11.28 -26.08 -0.11
CA ASP A 112 -11.06 -26.60 1.25
C ASP A 112 -10.14 -27.83 1.24
N GLU A 113 -10.36 -28.77 0.31
CA GLU A 113 -9.46 -29.91 0.08
C GLU A 113 -8.03 -29.44 -0.23
N PHE A 114 -7.89 -28.45 -1.12
CA PHE A 114 -6.60 -27.89 -1.50
C PHE A 114 -5.85 -27.23 -0.32
N PHE A 115 -6.57 -26.46 0.51
CA PHE A 115 -5.99 -25.85 1.71
C PHE A 115 -5.55 -26.92 2.72
N ALA A 116 -6.40 -27.96 2.94
CA ALA A 116 -6.08 -29.05 3.85
C ALA A 116 -4.84 -29.84 3.41
N GLU A 117 -4.74 -30.17 2.12
CA GLU A 117 -3.58 -30.86 1.56
C GLU A 117 -2.32 -29.98 1.61
N THR A 118 -2.45 -28.69 1.32
CA THR A 118 -1.32 -27.73 1.44
C THR A 118 -0.82 -27.67 2.88
N GLN A 119 -1.73 -27.60 3.86
CA GLN A 119 -1.38 -27.59 5.28
C GLN A 119 -0.60 -28.86 5.66
N LYS A 120 -1.09 -30.03 5.24
CA LYS A 120 -0.42 -31.32 5.49
C LYS A 120 1.00 -31.35 4.89
N ARG A 121 1.16 -30.92 3.62
CA ARG A 121 2.47 -30.87 2.98
C ARG A 121 3.45 -29.92 3.68
N LEU A 122 2.96 -28.82 4.25
CA LEU A 122 3.76 -27.90 5.05
C LEU A 122 4.15 -28.52 6.39
N GLU A 123 3.29 -29.31 7.04
CA GLU A 123 3.63 -30.08 8.22
C GLU A 123 4.77 -31.08 7.94
N ASP A 124 4.68 -31.81 6.81
CA ASP A 124 5.71 -32.74 6.36
C ASP A 124 7.07 -32.04 6.09
N LYS A 125 7.04 -30.75 5.73
CA LYS A 125 8.22 -29.89 5.56
C LYS A 125 8.67 -29.21 6.88
N GLY A 126 8.07 -29.56 8.01
CA GLY A 126 8.44 -29.10 9.34
C GLY A 126 7.84 -27.75 9.76
N VAL A 127 6.85 -27.23 9.04
CA VAL A 127 6.10 -26.04 9.46
C VAL A 127 5.12 -26.42 10.55
N LYS A 128 5.25 -25.83 11.73
CA LYS A 128 4.40 -26.14 12.88
C LYS A 128 2.93 -25.90 12.55
N GLY A 129 2.12 -26.96 12.65
CA GLY A 129 0.69 -26.93 12.35
C GLY A 129 0.38 -26.57 10.90
N GLY A 130 1.34 -26.76 9.97
CA GLY A 130 1.15 -26.49 8.53
C GLY A 130 0.70 -25.07 8.20
N GLN A 131 1.13 -24.07 8.99
CA GLN A 131 0.63 -22.69 8.88
C GLN A 131 0.81 -22.11 7.49
N ILE A 132 -0.30 -21.83 6.81
CA ILE A 132 -0.34 -21.02 5.60
C ILE A 132 -0.28 -19.55 6.02
N TRP A 133 0.73 -18.82 5.54
CA TRP A 133 0.92 -17.42 5.96
C TRP A 133 0.09 -16.45 5.13
N TYR A 134 0.11 -16.61 3.80
CA TYR A 134 -0.60 -15.75 2.86
C TYR A 134 -1.67 -16.53 2.10
N SER A 135 -2.76 -15.87 1.77
CA SER A 135 -3.71 -16.34 0.76
C SER A 135 -4.18 -15.21 -0.14
N SER A 136 -4.46 -15.53 -1.38
CA SER A 136 -5.03 -14.57 -2.30
C SER A 136 -5.94 -15.23 -3.32
N ALA A 137 -7.03 -14.55 -3.67
CA ALA A 137 -7.97 -15.05 -4.66
C ALA A 137 -8.56 -13.92 -5.52
N HIS A 138 -9.14 -14.30 -6.63
CA HIS A 138 -9.74 -13.41 -7.61
C HIS A 138 -11.19 -13.79 -7.87
N SER A 139 -12.07 -12.77 -7.95
CA SER A 139 -13.46 -12.94 -8.43
C SER A 139 -14.25 -13.96 -7.61
N GLN A 140 -14.88 -14.96 -8.25
CA GLN A 140 -15.68 -15.97 -7.56
C GLN A 140 -14.93 -16.79 -6.50
N ALA A 141 -13.62 -16.88 -6.59
CA ALA A 141 -12.81 -17.56 -5.58
C ALA A 141 -12.57 -16.69 -4.32
N GLY A 142 -12.85 -15.38 -4.38
CA GLY A 142 -12.59 -14.45 -3.29
C GLY A 142 -13.34 -14.77 -2.01
N VAL A 143 -14.66 -14.98 -2.09
CA VAL A 143 -15.51 -15.32 -0.93
C VAL A 143 -15.12 -16.68 -0.32
N PRO A 144 -14.97 -17.77 -1.10
CA PRO A 144 -14.40 -19.02 -0.59
C PRO A 144 -13.05 -18.85 0.09
N ASN A 145 -12.13 -18.12 -0.54
CA ASN A 145 -10.81 -17.85 0.05
C ASN A 145 -10.91 -17.11 1.38
N ALA A 146 -11.73 -16.08 1.47
CA ALA A 146 -11.95 -15.34 2.72
C ALA A 146 -12.45 -16.27 3.83
N LYS A 147 -13.45 -17.12 3.53
CA LYS A 147 -14.00 -18.09 4.47
C LYS A 147 -12.98 -19.13 4.93
N LEU A 148 -12.24 -19.71 3.98
CA LEU A 148 -11.18 -20.71 4.27
C LEU A 148 -10.00 -20.09 5.01
N SER A 149 -9.63 -18.88 4.68
CA SER A 149 -8.56 -18.18 5.38
C SER A 149 -8.87 -17.97 6.86
N VAL A 150 -10.12 -17.73 7.22
CA VAL A 150 -10.54 -17.75 8.64
C VAL A 150 -10.41 -19.14 9.23
N LYS A 151 -10.89 -20.18 8.55
CA LYS A 151 -10.83 -21.58 8.99
C LYS A 151 -9.37 -22.01 9.27
N TYR A 152 -8.48 -21.72 8.35
CA TYR A 152 -7.06 -22.10 8.40
C TYR A 152 -6.14 -21.05 9.10
N ARG A 153 -6.75 -19.99 9.66
CA ARG A 153 -6.01 -18.94 10.41
C ARG A 153 -4.90 -18.27 9.61
N VAL A 154 -5.12 -18.04 8.33
CA VAL A 154 -4.18 -17.36 7.43
C VAL A 154 -3.90 -15.94 7.95
N LYS A 155 -2.63 -15.54 7.97
CA LYS A 155 -2.20 -14.27 8.60
C LYS A 155 -2.46 -13.05 7.74
N GLU A 156 -2.25 -13.17 6.45
CA GLU A 156 -2.42 -12.08 5.50
C GLU A 156 -3.25 -12.56 4.29
N ILE A 157 -4.35 -11.86 4.04
CA ILE A 157 -5.33 -12.22 3.01
C ILE A 157 -5.42 -11.03 2.05
N VAL A 158 -5.08 -11.25 0.78
CA VAL A 158 -5.12 -10.19 -0.25
C VAL A 158 -5.98 -10.66 -1.42
N ASN A 159 -7.23 -10.25 -1.44
CA ASN A 159 -8.16 -10.63 -2.47
C ASN A 159 -8.40 -9.53 -3.51
N TYR A 160 -8.94 -9.92 -4.65
CA TYR A 160 -9.27 -9.02 -5.74
C TYR A 160 -10.68 -9.30 -6.24
N TYR A 161 -11.58 -8.30 -6.10
CA TYR A 161 -12.97 -8.32 -6.62
C TYR A 161 -13.82 -9.47 -6.08
N ASP A 162 -13.90 -9.65 -4.77
CA ASP A 162 -14.66 -10.72 -4.13
C ASP A 162 -16.11 -10.76 -4.61
N TRP A 163 -16.40 -11.72 -5.45
CA TRP A 163 -17.69 -11.87 -6.13
C TRP A 163 -18.74 -12.50 -5.22
N GLY A 164 -19.89 -11.84 -5.07
CA GLY A 164 -20.99 -12.33 -4.25
C GLY A 164 -20.82 -12.11 -2.73
N ALA A 165 -19.85 -11.28 -2.32
CA ALA A 165 -19.51 -11.08 -0.91
C ALA A 165 -20.67 -10.59 -0.05
N LYS A 166 -21.44 -9.59 -0.52
CA LYS A 166 -22.62 -9.12 0.22
C LYS A 166 -23.66 -10.20 0.36
N LYS A 167 -23.94 -10.94 -0.70
CA LYS A 167 -24.91 -12.04 -0.68
C LYS A 167 -24.51 -13.14 0.28
N ALA A 168 -23.23 -13.51 0.31
CA ALA A 168 -22.70 -14.50 1.23
C ALA A 168 -22.89 -14.09 2.70
N VAL A 169 -22.67 -12.83 3.03
CA VAL A 169 -22.89 -12.32 4.38
C VAL A 169 -24.36 -12.25 4.72
N ASP A 170 -25.19 -11.72 3.82
CA ASP A 170 -26.65 -11.63 4.01
C ASP A 170 -27.30 -13.03 4.14
N SER A 171 -26.76 -14.05 3.46
CA SER A 171 -27.19 -15.45 3.55
C SER A 171 -26.65 -16.21 4.77
N GLY A 172 -25.88 -15.53 5.64
CA GLY A 172 -25.40 -16.11 6.89
C GLY A 172 -24.19 -17.04 6.75
N HIS A 173 -23.46 -16.99 5.62
CA HIS A 173 -22.24 -17.80 5.47
C HIS A 173 -21.09 -17.34 6.37
N PHE A 174 -21.15 -16.14 6.94
CA PHE A 174 -20.16 -15.62 7.85
C PHE A 174 -20.74 -15.30 9.22
N THR A 175 -20.10 -15.79 10.26
CA THR A 175 -20.39 -15.38 11.64
C THR A 175 -19.74 -14.04 11.94
N LYS A 176 -20.20 -13.33 12.98
CA LYS A 176 -19.60 -12.07 13.44
C LYS A 176 -18.10 -12.22 13.80
N SER A 177 -17.71 -13.36 14.37
CA SER A 177 -16.30 -13.62 14.70
C SER A 177 -15.43 -13.75 13.45
N GLU A 178 -15.94 -14.37 12.38
CA GLU A 178 -15.22 -14.50 11.11
C GLU A 178 -15.08 -13.15 10.41
N LEU A 179 -16.15 -12.33 10.42
CA LEU A 179 -16.07 -10.96 9.89
C LEU A 179 -15.05 -10.11 10.65
N ASN A 180 -15.01 -10.20 11.99
CA ASN A 180 -14.01 -9.53 12.80
C ASN A 180 -12.57 -10.01 12.54
N TYR A 181 -12.41 -11.27 12.16
CA TYR A 181 -11.11 -11.80 11.73
C TYR A 181 -10.68 -11.15 10.41
N LEU A 182 -11.58 -11.16 9.43
CA LEU A 182 -11.32 -10.59 8.10
C LEU A 182 -11.02 -9.10 8.17
N GLU A 183 -11.70 -8.33 9.03
CA GLU A 183 -11.42 -6.91 9.22
C GLU A 183 -9.97 -6.62 9.61
N LYS A 184 -9.33 -7.54 10.32
CA LYS A 184 -7.95 -7.42 10.79
C LYS A 184 -6.91 -7.99 9.84
N HIS A 185 -7.30 -8.95 9.00
CA HIS A 185 -6.37 -9.78 8.24
C HIS A 185 -6.57 -9.72 6.72
N ALA A 186 -7.69 -9.16 6.24
CA ALA A 186 -8.01 -9.16 4.82
C ALA A 186 -7.99 -7.75 4.22
N ILE A 187 -7.29 -7.61 3.10
CA ILE A 187 -7.34 -6.44 2.24
C ILE A 187 -7.91 -6.89 0.89
N ILE A 188 -8.95 -6.18 0.44
CA ILE A 188 -9.64 -6.52 -0.80
C ILE A 188 -9.54 -5.33 -1.76
N TYR A 189 -8.92 -5.54 -2.91
CA TYR A 189 -8.86 -4.55 -3.99
C TYR A 189 -10.06 -4.70 -4.91
N SER A 190 -10.77 -3.60 -5.17
CA SER A 190 -11.92 -3.57 -6.07
C SER A 190 -12.01 -2.26 -6.83
N ASP A 191 -12.77 -2.24 -7.92
CA ASP A 191 -13.06 -0.99 -8.64
C ASP A 191 -14.26 -0.25 -8.01
N SER A 192 -14.29 1.06 -8.18
CA SER A 192 -15.41 1.92 -7.78
C SER A 192 -16.50 2.04 -8.86
N GLY A 193 -16.29 1.42 -10.00
CA GLY A 193 -17.07 1.66 -11.21
C GLY A 193 -18.40 0.92 -11.30
N LYS A 194 -18.90 0.32 -10.24
CA LYS A 194 -20.17 -0.45 -10.19
C LYS A 194 -20.27 -1.54 -11.27
N GLN A 195 -19.15 -2.10 -11.67
CA GLN A 195 -19.16 -3.10 -12.76
C GLN A 195 -19.61 -4.46 -12.24
N ILE A 196 -18.67 -5.28 -11.78
CA ILE A 196 -18.99 -6.67 -11.43
C ILE A 196 -19.42 -6.76 -9.99
N THR A 197 -18.79 -6.02 -9.10
CA THR A 197 -19.21 -5.90 -7.70
C THR A 197 -20.55 -5.17 -7.55
N GLY A 198 -20.91 -4.30 -8.52
CA GLY A 198 -22.16 -3.54 -8.52
C GLY A 198 -23.28 -4.12 -9.40
N ILE A 199 -23.09 -5.27 -10.04
CA ILE A 199 -24.18 -5.96 -10.76
C ILE A 199 -25.15 -6.54 -9.73
N ASP A 200 -26.45 -6.31 -9.94
CA ASP A 200 -27.50 -6.95 -9.17
C ASP A 200 -27.30 -8.48 -9.17
N GLY A 201 -27.33 -9.09 -8.00
CA GLY A 201 -27.03 -10.49 -7.83
C GLY A 201 -25.57 -10.84 -7.51
N ASN A 202 -24.61 -10.00 -7.91
CA ASN A 202 -23.21 -10.13 -7.47
C ASN A 202 -23.02 -9.71 -6.01
N GLY A 203 -24.03 -9.08 -5.41
CA GLY A 203 -24.03 -8.65 -4.03
C GLY A 203 -23.48 -7.25 -3.79
N GLY A 204 -23.03 -6.55 -4.81
CA GLY A 204 -22.63 -5.14 -4.72
C GLY A 204 -21.42 -4.91 -3.81
N ALA A 205 -21.65 -4.40 -2.61
CA ALA A 205 -20.58 -4.10 -1.64
C ALA A 205 -19.87 -5.36 -1.14
N ILE A 206 -18.61 -5.21 -0.75
CA ILE A 206 -17.83 -6.22 -0.03
C ILE A 206 -17.89 -5.84 1.45
N PRO A 207 -18.68 -6.54 2.28
CA PRO A 207 -18.99 -6.12 3.64
C PRO A 207 -18.04 -6.72 4.70
N TYR A 208 -16.83 -7.05 4.34
CA TYR A 208 -15.79 -7.55 5.23
C TYR A 208 -14.40 -7.11 4.78
N GLY A 209 -13.47 -7.14 5.71
CA GLY A 209 -12.08 -6.75 5.46
C GLY A 209 -11.90 -5.26 5.15
N GLN A 210 -10.68 -4.87 4.86
CA GLN A 210 -10.35 -3.52 4.44
C GLN A 210 -10.47 -3.41 2.92
N VAL A 211 -11.61 -2.89 2.45
CA VAL A 211 -11.86 -2.72 1.02
C VAL A 211 -11.14 -1.47 0.51
N ARG A 212 -10.28 -1.66 -0.48
CA ARG A 212 -9.54 -0.60 -1.17
C ARG A 212 -10.09 -0.42 -2.57
N LEU A 213 -10.64 0.76 -2.86
CA LEU A 213 -11.27 1.07 -4.14
C LEU A 213 -10.33 1.88 -5.03
N TYR A 214 -10.40 1.63 -6.33
CA TYR A 214 -9.74 2.44 -7.35
C TYR A 214 -10.71 2.85 -8.45
N GLU A 215 -10.48 4.03 -9.03
CA GLU A 215 -11.26 4.53 -10.16
C GLU A 215 -10.94 3.74 -11.43
N GLY A 216 -11.79 2.80 -11.76
CA GLY A 216 -11.63 1.92 -12.90
C GLY A 216 -12.93 1.26 -13.31
N LYS A 217 -12.85 0.46 -14.38
CA LYS A 217 -13.94 -0.36 -14.91
C LYS A 217 -13.41 -1.70 -15.40
N SER A 218 -12.47 -2.27 -14.71
CA SER A 218 -11.83 -3.51 -15.14
C SER A 218 -11.79 -4.52 -14.01
N HIS A 219 -12.29 -5.71 -14.29
CA HIS A 219 -12.24 -6.86 -13.39
C HIS A 219 -10.91 -7.63 -13.49
N ASN A 220 -9.93 -7.08 -14.18
CA ASN A 220 -8.63 -7.73 -14.34
C ASN A 220 -7.76 -7.45 -13.11
N ILE A 221 -7.29 -8.49 -12.46
CA ILE A 221 -6.42 -8.45 -11.28
C ILE A 221 -5.16 -7.59 -11.48
N GLN A 222 -4.72 -7.39 -12.73
CA GLN A 222 -3.57 -6.56 -13.07
C GLN A 222 -3.90 -5.06 -13.24
N THR A 223 -5.18 -4.69 -13.12
CA THR A 223 -5.60 -3.28 -13.34
C THR A 223 -5.23 -2.36 -12.19
N PRO A 224 -5.35 -2.73 -10.90
CA PRO A 224 -4.82 -1.90 -9.84
C PRO A 224 -3.32 -1.70 -10.00
N TYR A 225 -2.88 -0.43 -10.05
CA TYR A 225 -1.45 -0.13 -10.00
C TYR A 225 -1.02 -0.17 -8.54
N LEU A 226 -0.21 -1.15 -8.19
CA LEU A 226 0.33 -1.33 -6.84
C LEU A 226 1.82 -0.99 -6.80
N LYS A 227 2.27 -0.50 -5.66
CA LYS A 227 3.66 -0.32 -5.27
C LYS A 227 3.80 -0.81 -3.84
N GLY A 228 4.54 -1.91 -3.65
CA GLY A 228 4.59 -2.60 -2.36
C GLY A 228 3.19 -2.99 -1.87
N ASN A 229 2.83 -2.59 -0.66
CA ASN A 229 1.55 -2.91 -0.01
C ASN A 229 0.42 -1.89 -0.27
N ASN A 230 0.64 -0.90 -1.14
CA ASN A 230 -0.30 0.18 -1.40
C ASN A 230 -0.54 0.41 -2.89
N TYR A 231 -1.45 1.35 -3.20
CA TYR A 231 -1.55 1.88 -4.54
C TYR A 231 -0.30 2.68 -4.92
N ASP A 232 0.08 2.62 -6.19
CA ASP A 232 1.02 3.57 -6.80
C ASP A 232 0.31 4.92 -6.99
N PHE A 233 0.25 5.71 -5.90
CA PHE A 233 -0.45 7.00 -5.89
C PHE A 233 0.07 7.95 -6.97
N ASP A 234 1.37 7.96 -7.25
CA ASP A 234 1.95 8.82 -8.28
C ASP A 234 1.42 8.47 -9.66
N LYS A 235 1.27 7.20 -9.96
CA LYS A 235 0.71 6.72 -11.21
C LYS A 235 -0.77 7.06 -11.34
N TYR A 236 -1.53 6.99 -10.25
CA TYR A 236 -2.93 7.40 -10.22
C TYR A 236 -3.09 8.91 -10.37
N ILE A 237 -2.25 9.72 -9.70
CA ILE A 237 -2.23 11.17 -9.85
C ILE A 237 -1.89 11.55 -11.30
N LYS A 238 -0.86 10.96 -11.91
CA LYS A 238 -0.51 11.18 -13.33
C LYS A 238 -1.65 10.83 -14.28
N LYS A 239 -2.48 9.85 -13.93
CA LYS A 239 -3.67 9.45 -14.71
C LYS A 239 -4.95 10.20 -14.32
N ASN A 240 -4.90 11.11 -13.36
CA ASN A 240 -6.04 11.85 -12.81
C ASN A 240 -7.20 10.94 -12.35
N LYS A 241 -6.85 9.86 -11.65
CA LYS A 241 -7.78 8.85 -11.14
C LYS A 241 -7.71 8.77 -9.62
N PHE A 242 -8.87 8.63 -8.98
CA PHE A 242 -8.98 8.45 -7.55
C PHE A 242 -8.71 7.01 -7.12
N VAL A 243 -8.16 6.88 -5.90
CA VAL A 243 -8.05 5.60 -5.18
C VAL A 243 -8.24 5.83 -3.68
N SER A 244 -8.68 4.82 -2.95
CA SER A 244 -8.77 4.86 -1.49
C SER A 244 -7.39 5.15 -0.87
N GLY A 245 -7.39 5.90 0.23
CA GLY A 245 -6.18 6.22 0.98
C GLY A 245 -5.35 7.37 0.40
N MET A 246 -5.92 8.19 -0.50
CA MET A 246 -5.30 9.44 -0.91
C MET A 246 -5.40 10.51 0.19
N THR A 247 -4.38 11.35 0.30
CA THR A 247 -4.41 12.54 1.14
C THR A 247 -5.31 13.62 0.53
N GLU A 248 -5.77 14.58 1.32
CA GLU A 248 -6.57 15.70 0.84
C GLU A 248 -5.88 16.45 -0.31
N LYS A 249 -4.58 16.68 -0.18
CA LYS A 249 -3.77 17.36 -1.20
C LYS A 249 -3.75 16.61 -2.54
N GLN A 250 -3.64 15.30 -2.51
CA GLN A 250 -3.67 14.45 -3.70
C GLN A 250 -5.05 14.48 -4.36
N VAL A 251 -6.10 14.36 -3.58
CA VAL A 251 -7.49 14.40 -4.06
C VAL A 251 -7.81 15.76 -4.68
N ARG A 252 -7.46 16.88 -4.02
CA ARG A 252 -7.70 18.23 -4.55
C ARG A 252 -7.00 18.44 -5.90
N LYS A 253 -5.77 17.99 -6.06
CA LYS A 253 -5.04 18.07 -7.33
C LYS A 253 -5.77 17.37 -8.48
N ILE A 254 -6.30 16.17 -8.22
CA ILE A 254 -7.09 15.42 -9.23
C ILE A 254 -8.44 16.10 -9.47
N ALA A 255 -9.12 16.58 -8.42
CA ALA A 255 -10.41 17.26 -8.50
C ALA A 255 -10.33 18.54 -9.34
N GLU A 256 -9.28 19.34 -9.17
CA GLU A 256 -9.01 20.53 -10.00
C GLU A 256 -8.88 20.18 -11.49
N TYR A 257 -8.11 19.13 -11.80
CA TYR A 257 -7.96 18.66 -13.17
C TYR A 257 -9.30 18.19 -13.76
N LYS A 258 -10.06 17.37 -13.01
CA LYS A 258 -11.37 16.85 -13.45
C LYS A 258 -12.36 18.00 -13.70
N ALA A 259 -12.43 18.98 -12.81
CA ALA A 259 -13.30 20.15 -12.95
C ALA A 259 -12.93 20.99 -14.19
N LYS A 260 -11.63 21.17 -14.42
CA LYS A 260 -11.13 21.89 -15.62
C LYS A 260 -11.48 21.14 -16.91
N THR A 261 -11.25 19.83 -16.95
CA THR A 261 -11.50 18.99 -18.13
C THR A 261 -12.99 18.88 -18.43
N TYR A 262 -13.84 18.77 -17.39
CA TYR A 262 -15.28 18.76 -17.56
C TYR A 262 -15.78 20.01 -18.24
N LYS A 263 -15.37 21.20 -17.80
CA LYS A 263 -15.75 22.48 -18.41
C LYS A 263 -15.41 22.55 -19.90
N VAL A 264 -14.24 22.05 -20.28
CA VAL A 264 -13.80 22.04 -21.69
C VAL A 264 -14.66 21.09 -22.51
N ASN A 265 -14.87 19.86 -22.04
CA ASN A 265 -15.65 18.86 -22.78
C ASN A 265 -17.10 19.26 -23.00
N VAL A 266 -17.68 19.92 -22.03
CA VAL A 266 -19.07 20.36 -22.11
C VAL A 266 -19.21 21.63 -22.93
N ALA A 267 -18.28 22.56 -22.89
CA ALA A 267 -18.27 23.73 -23.77
C ALA A 267 -18.20 23.32 -25.24
N ILE A 268 -17.54 22.21 -25.56
CA ILE A 268 -17.48 21.65 -26.91
C ILE A 268 -18.79 20.94 -27.28
N ALA A 269 -19.44 20.26 -26.32
CA ALA A 269 -20.65 19.46 -26.62
C ALA A 269 -21.95 20.26 -26.69
N ASN A 270 -22.06 21.41 -26.03
CA ASN A 270 -23.33 22.13 -25.82
C ASN A 270 -23.39 23.56 -26.35
N TYR A 271 -22.94 23.87 -27.51
CA TYR A 271 -23.23 25.10 -28.26
C TYR A 271 -23.90 26.24 -27.43
N GLY A 272 -23.29 26.71 -26.34
CA GLY A 272 -23.70 27.92 -25.67
C GLY A 272 -24.80 27.81 -24.60
N LEU A 273 -25.16 26.62 -24.11
CA LEU A 273 -26.04 26.49 -22.95
C LEU A 273 -25.24 26.77 -21.64
N GLU A 274 -25.78 27.62 -20.75
CA GLU A 274 -25.25 27.85 -19.44
C GLU A 274 -25.27 26.50 -18.65
N MET A 275 -24.10 26.02 -18.26
CA MET A 275 -23.98 24.79 -17.54
C MET A 275 -23.63 25.04 -16.09
N GLU A 276 -24.24 24.24 -15.23
CA GLU A 276 -23.88 24.17 -13.82
C GLU A 276 -22.37 23.98 -13.67
N LYS A 277 -21.70 24.90 -12.97
CA LYS A 277 -20.25 24.88 -12.80
C LYS A 277 -19.88 23.70 -11.89
N VAL A 278 -19.41 22.61 -12.45
CA VAL A 278 -18.78 21.56 -11.66
C VAL A 278 -17.48 22.11 -11.08
N THR A 279 -17.42 22.19 -9.77
CA THR A 279 -16.27 22.73 -9.03
C THR A 279 -15.35 21.60 -8.55
N PRO A 280 -14.09 21.89 -8.19
CA PRO A 280 -13.24 20.90 -7.52
C PRO A 280 -13.89 20.31 -6.27
N GLU A 281 -14.63 21.09 -5.50
CA GLU A 281 -15.33 20.66 -4.29
C GLU A 281 -16.41 19.60 -4.56
N TYR A 282 -17.01 19.60 -5.74
CA TYR A 282 -17.91 18.54 -6.17
C TYR A 282 -17.14 17.19 -6.22
N TYR A 283 -15.99 17.16 -6.87
CA TYR A 283 -15.17 15.95 -6.99
C TYR A 283 -14.55 15.52 -5.66
N VAL A 284 -14.24 16.46 -4.78
CA VAL A 284 -13.79 16.16 -3.41
C VAL A 284 -14.90 15.45 -2.61
N ARG A 285 -16.15 15.93 -2.70
CA ARG A 285 -17.30 15.27 -2.07
C ARG A 285 -17.58 13.89 -2.65
N GLU A 286 -17.49 13.72 -3.97
CA GLU A 286 -17.64 12.41 -4.62
C GLU A 286 -16.55 11.45 -4.15
N TYR A 287 -15.30 11.93 -3.99
CA TYR A 287 -14.23 11.12 -3.44
C TYR A 287 -14.57 10.62 -2.02
N LEU A 288 -14.93 11.51 -1.11
CA LEU A 288 -15.27 11.15 0.28
C LEU A 288 -16.44 10.16 0.35
N LYS A 289 -17.43 10.31 -0.53
CA LYS A 289 -18.57 9.40 -0.59
C LYS A 289 -18.21 7.99 -1.09
N GLU A 290 -17.31 7.88 -2.05
CA GLU A 290 -16.99 6.63 -2.75
C GLU A 290 -15.78 5.92 -2.13
N TYR A 291 -14.73 6.68 -1.75
CA TYR A 291 -13.42 6.14 -1.35
C TYR A 291 -13.16 6.24 0.15
N GLY A 292 -14.03 6.93 0.90
CA GLY A 292 -13.88 7.17 2.34
C GLY A 292 -13.04 8.40 2.69
N ASP A 293 -12.65 8.50 3.95
CA ASP A 293 -11.90 9.63 4.47
C ASP A 293 -10.51 9.77 3.82
N PHE A 294 -9.98 10.99 3.87
CA PHE A 294 -8.60 11.22 3.44
C PHE A 294 -7.61 10.49 4.34
N ALA A 295 -6.57 9.95 3.75
CA ALA A 295 -5.41 9.54 4.52
C ALA A 295 -4.76 10.77 5.17
N PRO A 296 -4.21 10.64 6.38
CA PRO A 296 -3.41 11.69 6.98
C PRO A 296 -2.22 12.01 6.06
N GLU A 297 -1.84 13.29 6.00
CA GLU A 297 -0.59 13.65 5.34
C GLU A 297 0.57 12.97 6.10
N PRO A 298 1.46 12.28 5.41
CA PRO A 298 2.58 11.61 6.06
C PRO A 298 3.46 12.65 6.77
N SER A 299 3.85 12.36 7.99
CA SER A 299 4.82 13.18 8.70
C SER A 299 6.16 13.20 7.95
N LYS A 300 7.02 14.18 8.26
CA LYS A 300 8.37 14.21 7.67
C LYS A 300 9.18 12.96 8.04
N GLN A 301 8.97 12.39 9.23
CA GLN A 301 9.58 11.13 9.67
C GLN A 301 9.09 9.95 8.83
N ASP A 302 7.77 9.87 8.56
CA ASP A 302 7.21 8.83 7.70
C ASP A 302 7.77 8.93 6.28
N LEU A 303 7.85 10.14 5.72
CA LEU A 303 8.45 10.36 4.40
C LEU A 303 9.92 9.94 4.35
N ILE A 304 10.69 10.22 5.40
CA ILE A 304 12.09 9.77 5.52
C ILE A 304 12.17 8.25 5.54
N ALA A 305 11.30 7.59 6.29
CA ALA A 305 11.25 6.13 6.38
C ALA A 305 10.91 5.51 5.02
N ILE A 306 9.85 5.97 4.38
CA ILE A 306 9.41 5.53 3.04
C ILE A 306 10.53 5.74 2.00
N ASN A 307 11.17 6.90 2.01
CA ASN A 307 12.25 7.19 1.06
C ASN A 307 13.48 6.31 1.29
N ARG A 308 13.82 5.96 2.54
CA ARG A 308 14.95 5.05 2.84
C ARG A 308 14.68 3.66 2.30
N GLU A 309 13.50 3.11 2.56
CA GLU A 309 13.09 1.82 2.02
C GLU A 309 13.18 1.82 0.49
N TYR A 310 12.68 2.87 -0.14
CA TYR A 310 12.73 3.02 -1.59
C TYR A 310 14.17 3.17 -2.13
N ILE A 311 15.07 3.87 -1.43
CA ILE A 311 16.49 3.94 -1.76
C ILE A 311 17.14 2.55 -1.75
N ASP A 312 16.81 1.72 -0.76
CA ASP A 312 17.32 0.34 -0.67
C ASP A 312 16.80 -0.52 -1.84
N GLU A 313 15.53 -0.39 -2.22
CA GLU A 313 14.96 -1.03 -3.42
C GLU A 313 15.65 -0.59 -4.71
N LEU A 314 15.93 0.71 -4.86
CA LEU A 314 16.65 1.26 -6.02
C LEU A 314 18.07 0.72 -6.09
N HIS A 315 18.77 0.61 -4.97
CA HIS A 315 20.10 -0.02 -4.92
C HIS A 315 20.07 -1.50 -5.31
N ALA A 316 19.07 -2.26 -4.86
CA ALA A 316 18.90 -3.65 -5.25
C ALA A 316 18.63 -3.77 -6.76
N SER A 317 17.74 -2.93 -7.30
CA SER A 317 17.40 -2.90 -8.72
C SER A 317 18.57 -2.51 -9.62
N LEU A 318 19.43 -1.58 -9.17
CA LEU A 318 20.62 -1.17 -9.90
C LEU A 318 21.65 -2.30 -10.08
N ARG A 319 21.71 -3.26 -9.15
CA ARG A 319 22.65 -4.40 -9.26
C ARG A 319 22.30 -5.36 -10.40
N THR A 320 21.04 -5.38 -10.84
CA THR A 320 20.52 -6.31 -11.86
C THR A 320 20.10 -5.62 -13.14
N SER A 321 20.15 -4.28 -13.20
CA SER A 321 19.71 -3.51 -14.37
C SER A 321 20.85 -3.23 -15.35
N SER A 322 20.49 -2.96 -16.62
CA SER A 322 21.41 -2.55 -17.69
C SER A 322 20.76 -1.51 -18.61
N GLY A 323 21.56 -0.76 -19.37
CA GLY A 323 21.11 0.21 -20.35
C GLY A 323 20.26 1.35 -19.74
N ASP A 324 19.24 1.79 -20.46
CA ASP A 324 18.37 2.93 -20.12
C ASP A 324 17.70 2.79 -18.75
N LYS A 325 17.37 1.54 -18.34
CA LYS A 325 16.82 1.26 -17.03
C LYS A 325 17.77 1.66 -15.91
N THR A 326 19.08 1.44 -16.09
CA THR A 326 20.10 1.82 -15.10
C THR A 326 20.19 3.33 -14.94
N ILE A 327 20.04 4.09 -16.02
CA ILE A 327 20.09 5.56 -16.00
C ILE A 327 18.88 6.12 -15.26
N SER A 328 17.69 5.64 -15.58
CA SER A 328 16.46 6.04 -14.90
C SER A 328 16.48 5.74 -13.39
N LEU A 329 16.99 4.56 -13.00
CA LEU A 329 17.13 4.17 -11.59
C LEU A 329 18.16 5.06 -10.85
N ARG A 330 19.25 5.45 -11.50
CA ARG A 330 20.25 6.35 -10.92
C ARG A 330 19.68 7.76 -10.71
N GLU A 331 18.94 8.28 -11.68
CA GLU A 331 18.25 9.57 -11.53
C GLU A 331 17.32 9.55 -10.33
N GLU A 332 16.47 8.51 -10.24
CA GLU A 332 15.48 8.37 -9.19
C GLU A 332 16.14 8.22 -7.81
N LEU A 333 17.25 7.48 -7.73
CA LEU A 333 18.06 7.35 -6.53
C LEU A 333 18.63 8.71 -6.06
N VAL A 334 19.18 9.50 -6.98
CA VAL A 334 19.73 10.83 -6.65
C VAL A 334 18.63 11.76 -6.13
N ARG A 335 17.47 11.80 -6.80
CA ARG A 335 16.35 12.67 -6.39
C ARG A 335 15.77 12.25 -5.03
N THR A 336 15.56 10.95 -4.81
CA THR A 336 15.04 10.45 -3.54
C THR A 336 16.00 10.68 -2.41
N SER A 337 17.31 10.48 -2.63
CA SER A 337 18.35 10.77 -1.64
C SER A 337 18.42 12.25 -1.29
N ALA A 338 18.34 13.13 -2.30
CA ALA A 338 18.32 14.59 -2.11
C ALA A 338 17.12 15.05 -1.25
N GLN A 339 15.92 14.55 -1.58
CA GLN A 339 14.70 14.84 -0.83
C GLN A 339 14.79 14.33 0.62
N THR A 340 15.32 13.13 0.81
CA THR A 340 15.48 12.53 2.14
C THR A 340 16.43 13.34 3.00
N ALA A 341 17.56 13.77 2.45
CA ALA A 341 18.54 14.58 3.17
C ALA A 341 17.97 15.96 3.57
N GLN A 342 17.18 16.59 2.71
CA GLN A 342 16.48 17.83 3.03
C GLN A 342 15.46 17.62 4.18
N LEU A 343 14.61 16.61 4.08
CA LEU A 343 13.61 16.28 5.12
C LEU A 343 14.28 15.99 6.46
N GLN A 344 15.41 15.27 6.47
CA GLN A 344 16.17 15.00 7.70
C GLN A 344 16.70 16.27 8.35
N ALA A 345 17.19 17.22 7.57
CA ALA A 345 17.65 18.49 8.09
C ALA A 345 16.51 19.33 8.69
N GLU A 346 15.35 19.35 8.04
CA GLU A 346 14.16 20.04 8.54
C GLU A 346 13.62 19.41 9.84
N VAL A 347 13.61 18.07 9.94
CA VAL A 347 13.23 17.35 11.17
C VAL A 347 14.22 17.68 12.29
N TYR A 348 15.52 17.64 12.01
CA TYR A 348 16.57 17.98 12.99
C TYR A 348 16.44 19.40 13.51
N GLU A 349 16.18 20.39 12.65
CA GLU A 349 15.94 21.78 13.07
C GLU A 349 14.72 21.87 13.99
N GLN A 350 13.63 21.18 13.65
CA GLN A 350 12.44 21.18 14.50
C GLN A 350 12.69 20.53 15.86
N GLU A 351 13.38 19.40 15.89
CA GLU A 351 13.76 18.73 17.14
C GLU A 351 14.62 19.62 18.06
N ILE A 352 15.54 20.40 17.49
CA ILE A 352 16.34 21.35 18.26
C ILE A 352 15.44 22.43 18.87
N LYS A 353 14.52 23.01 18.08
CA LYS A 353 13.54 23.98 18.57
C LYS A 353 12.72 23.45 19.73
N ASP A 354 12.18 22.24 19.56
CA ASP A 354 11.32 21.61 20.56
C ASP A 354 12.09 21.26 21.85
N LYS A 355 13.32 20.77 21.73
CA LYS A 355 14.20 20.45 22.87
C LYS A 355 14.58 21.72 23.65
N LEU A 356 14.93 22.81 22.96
CA LEU A 356 15.26 24.07 23.60
C LEU A 356 14.03 24.67 24.30
N ALA A 357 12.88 24.69 23.65
CA ALA A 357 11.63 25.16 24.25
C ALA A 357 11.25 24.33 25.49
N SER A 358 11.33 22.99 25.40
CA SER A 358 11.08 22.12 26.54
C SER A 358 12.06 22.31 27.70
N ALA A 359 13.35 22.47 27.41
CA ALA A 359 14.37 22.72 28.41
C ALA A 359 14.13 24.07 29.11
N LYS A 360 13.83 25.11 28.35
CA LYS A 360 13.54 26.46 28.88
C LYS A 360 12.31 26.45 29.80
N SER A 361 11.23 25.78 29.38
CA SER A 361 10.02 25.62 30.19
C SER A 361 10.28 24.87 31.50
N LYS A 362 11.14 23.84 31.49
CA LYS A 362 11.55 23.14 32.72
C LYS A 362 12.34 24.04 33.67
N VAL A 363 13.24 24.89 33.14
CA VAL A 363 13.98 25.85 33.96
C VAL A 363 13.04 26.86 34.59
N GLU A 364 12.06 27.38 33.82
CA GLU A 364 11.02 28.28 34.34
C GLU A 364 10.19 27.63 35.45
N ALA A 365 9.76 26.37 35.28
CA ALA A 365 9.02 25.62 36.29
C ALA A 365 9.85 25.45 37.58
N HIS A 366 11.10 25.04 37.47
CA HIS A 366 11.99 24.88 38.62
C HIS A 366 12.27 26.20 39.35
N ILE A 367 12.45 27.31 38.61
CA ILE A 367 12.56 28.64 39.23
C ILE A 367 11.29 28.95 40.04
N SER A 368 10.12 28.73 39.46
CA SER A 368 8.83 28.96 40.15
C SER A 368 8.69 28.08 41.40
N GLU A 369 9.04 26.79 41.32
CA GLU A 369 9.00 25.87 42.44
C GLU A 369 9.95 26.31 43.57
N LEU A 370 11.19 26.68 43.23
CA LEU A 370 12.17 27.15 44.20
C LEU A 370 11.75 28.44 44.88
N ARG A 371 11.23 29.40 44.12
CA ARG A 371 10.69 30.65 44.68
C ARG A 371 9.55 30.37 45.68
N ASN A 372 8.58 29.54 45.28
CA ASN A 372 7.47 29.15 46.14
C ASN A 372 7.91 28.42 47.42
N ALA A 373 8.85 27.50 47.31
CA ALA A 373 9.42 26.81 48.46
C ALA A 373 10.19 27.73 49.38
N SER A 374 10.94 28.72 48.85
CA SER A 374 11.67 29.71 49.65
C SER A 374 10.71 30.59 50.48
N PHE A 375 9.60 31.05 49.95
CA PHE A 375 8.58 31.77 50.70
C PHE A 375 7.97 30.92 51.80
N THR A 376 7.80 29.61 51.55
CA THR A 376 7.25 28.69 52.55
C THR A 376 8.23 28.41 53.69
N LEU A 377 9.53 28.36 53.42
CA LEU A 377 10.55 28.04 54.40
C LEU A 377 11.04 29.23 55.21
N ALA A 378 10.96 30.43 54.68
CA ALA A 378 11.54 31.65 55.28
C ALA A 378 10.58 32.30 56.29
N HIS A 379 10.10 31.56 57.26
CA HIS A 379 9.10 32.01 58.23
C HIS A 379 9.51 33.22 59.10
N ASN A 380 10.79 33.56 59.20
CA ASN A 380 11.30 34.66 60.00
C ASN A 380 11.71 35.89 59.19
N LEU A 381 11.51 35.85 57.86
CA LEU A 381 11.80 36.97 56.97
C LEU A 381 10.50 37.56 56.45
N SER A 382 10.49 38.86 56.20
CA SER A 382 9.40 39.50 55.46
C SER A 382 9.37 39.05 53.99
N SER A 383 8.24 39.14 53.33
CA SER A 383 8.16 38.83 51.89
C SER A 383 9.11 39.66 51.03
N GLY A 384 9.41 40.91 51.43
CA GLY A 384 10.38 41.76 50.72
C GLY A 384 11.82 41.25 50.87
N GLU A 385 12.23 40.81 52.05
CA GLU A 385 13.54 40.25 52.28
C GLU A 385 13.76 38.93 51.52
N VAL A 386 12.69 38.09 51.45
CA VAL A 386 12.73 36.89 50.65
C VAL A 386 12.87 37.20 49.14
N GLU A 387 12.11 38.21 48.67
CA GLU A 387 12.15 38.61 47.26
C GLU A 387 13.52 39.18 46.88
N ASP A 388 14.16 39.99 47.77
CA ASP A 388 15.51 40.49 47.57
C ASP A 388 16.53 39.37 47.45
N LEU A 389 16.45 38.33 48.29
CA LEU A 389 17.31 37.13 48.22
C LEU A 389 17.10 36.33 46.94
N LEU A 390 15.87 36.30 46.42
CA LEU A 390 15.51 35.60 45.18
C LEU A 390 15.65 36.43 43.92
N SER A 391 16.16 37.69 44.02
CA SER A 391 16.24 38.61 42.89
C SER A 391 17.08 38.11 41.71
N GLU A 392 18.12 37.29 42.00
CA GLU A 392 18.96 36.64 40.99
C GLU A 392 18.38 35.32 40.47
N LEU A 393 17.34 34.73 41.12
CA LEU A 393 16.67 33.52 40.67
C LEU A 393 15.62 33.85 39.63
N THR A 394 16.08 34.20 38.44
CA THR A 394 15.27 34.58 37.27
C THR A 394 15.66 33.76 36.05
N LEU A 395 14.73 33.61 35.09
CA LEU A 395 15.01 32.93 33.85
C LEU A 395 16.17 33.58 33.07
N SER A 396 16.27 34.90 33.07
CA SER A 396 17.32 35.63 32.37
C SER A 396 18.72 35.39 32.93
N LYS A 397 18.83 34.95 34.19
CA LYS A 397 20.09 34.54 34.82
C LYS A 397 20.36 33.03 34.67
N ALA A 398 19.33 32.22 34.72
CA ALA A 398 19.42 30.75 34.64
C ALA A 398 19.48 30.22 33.21
N TRP A 399 19.06 31.00 32.22
CA TRP A 399 19.01 30.61 30.82
C TRP A 399 19.81 31.57 29.93
N ASN A 400 20.73 31.01 29.13
CA ASN A 400 21.54 31.81 28.21
C ASN A 400 20.82 31.98 26.86
N GLY A 401 20.09 33.08 26.71
CA GLY A 401 19.39 33.40 25.46
C GLY A 401 20.31 33.61 24.24
N GLY A 402 21.55 34.03 24.46
CA GLY A 402 22.56 34.16 23.38
C GLY A 402 22.95 32.77 22.81
N THR A 403 23.16 31.80 23.69
CA THR A 403 23.42 30.41 23.28
C THR A 403 22.21 29.78 22.60
N GLU A 404 20.99 30.02 23.11
CA GLU A 404 19.75 29.60 22.47
C GLU A 404 19.64 30.13 21.04
N ALA A 405 19.80 31.44 20.85
CA ALA A 405 19.74 32.09 19.54
C ALA A 405 20.82 31.57 18.58
N SER A 406 22.04 31.40 19.04
CA SER A 406 23.16 30.85 18.26
C SER A 406 22.90 29.38 17.83
N THR A 407 22.37 28.58 18.73
CA THR A 407 22.01 27.17 18.42
C THR A 407 20.90 27.09 17.36
N LEU A 408 19.85 27.91 17.49
CA LEU A 408 18.77 27.98 16.51
C LEU A 408 19.26 28.48 15.14
N ALA A 409 20.12 29.51 15.13
CA ALA A 409 20.71 30.00 13.91
C ALA A 409 21.58 28.95 13.20
N SER A 410 22.36 28.18 13.97
CA SER A 410 23.18 27.08 13.44
C SER A 410 22.32 25.95 12.85
N ALA A 411 21.23 25.58 13.51
CA ALA A 411 20.30 24.58 13.01
C ALA A 411 19.62 25.02 11.69
N SER A 412 19.17 26.27 11.63
CA SER A 412 18.56 26.85 10.43
C SER A 412 19.57 26.98 9.27
N ALA A 413 20.83 27.38 9.55
CA ALA A 413 21.89 27.42 8.55
C ALA A 413 22.20 26.01 8.00
N TYR A 414 22.20 24.98 8.84
CA TYR A 414 22.34 23.60 8.40
C TYR A 414 21.21 23.18 7.45
N THR A 415 19.95 23.44 7.79
CA THR A 415 18.78 23.14 6.94
C THR A 415 18.88 23.88 5.59
N THR A 416 19.25 25.15 5.61
CA THR A 416 19.45 25.93 4.39
C THR A 416 20.52 25.30 3.50
N LYS A 417 21.66 24.91 4.08
CA LYS A 417 22.75 24.26 3.33
C LYS A 417 22.33 22.90 2.74
N MET A 418 21.60 22.11 3.48
CA MET A 418 21.09 20.83 2.97
C MET A 418 20.07 21.00 1.86
N THR A 419 19.22 22.03 1.92
CA THR A 419 18.30 22.41 0.84
C THR A 419 19.05 22.82 -0.44
N GLU A 420 20.13 23.60 -0.29
CA GLU A 420 20.99 23.95 -1.40
C GLU A 420 21.66 22.73 -2.06
N ILE A 421 22.20 21.83 -1.24
CA ILE A 421 22.80 20.57 -1.70
C ILE A 421 21.76 19.72 -2.44
N ALA A 422 20.55 19.55 -1.89
CA ALA A 422 19.45 18.83 -2.53
C ALA A 422 19.09 19.45 -3.89
N GLY A 423 19.04 20.78 -3.98
CA GLY A 423 18.82 21.50 -5.24
C GLY A 423 19.91 21.23 -6.29
N ASN A 424 21.17 21.17 -5.86
CA ASN A 424 22.29 20.86 -6.75
C ASN A 424 22.29 19.40 -7.22
N LEU A 425 21.93 18.46 -6.35
CA LEU A 425 21.77 17.04 -6.71
C LEU A 425 20.62 16.86 -7.72
N ASN A 426 19.51 17.56 -7.56
CA ASN A 426 18.41 17.51 -8.53
C ASN A 426 18.84 18.05 -9.90
N LYS A 427 19.61 19.15 -9.96
CA LYS A 427 20.19 19.66 -11.21
C LYS A 427 21.15 18.67 -11.85
N ALA A 428 21.95 17.96 -11.04
CA ALA A 428 22.84 16.91 -11.55
C ALA A 428 22.05 15.73 -12.15
N ALA A 429 20.94 15.33 -11.52
CA ALA A 429 20.03 14.33 -12.07
C ALA A 429 19.41 14.78 -13.41
N ASP A 430 18.97 16.04 -13.53
CA ASP A 430 18.47 16.62 -14.78
C ASP A 430 19.52 16.56 -15.90
N ASN A 431 20.78 16.85 -15.58
CA ASN A 431 21.89 16.81 -16.54
C ASN A 431 22.19 15.37 -17.02
N ILE A 432 22.09 14.37 -16.16
CA ILE A 432 22.27 12.95 -16.53
C ILE A 432 21.23 12.57 -17.59
N VAL A 433 19.95 12.90 -17.36
CA VAL A 433 18.85 12.65 -18.31
C VAL A 433 19.09 13.38 -19.65
N ALA A 434 19.49 14.63 -19.59
CA ALA A 434 19.72 15.43 -20.81
C ALA A 434 20.89 14.89 -21.66
N ILE A 435 21.95 14.35 -21.02
CA ILE A 435 23.09 13.73 -21.71
C ILE A 435 22.65 12.43 -22.36
N ASP A 436 21.87 11.62 -21.66
CA ASP A 436 21.36 10.35 -22.17
C ASP A 436 20.46 10.54 -23.39
N GLN A 437 19.50 11.48 -23.31
CA GLN A 437 18.64 11.85 -24.44
C GLN A 437 19.43 12.31 -25.66
N LYS A 438 20.51 13.08 -25.47
CA LYS A 438 21.38 13.49 -26.56
C LYS A 438 22.15 12.32 -27.16
N GLY A 439 22.62 11.38 -26.30
CA GLY A 439 23.26 10.15 -26.75
C GLY A 439 22.34 9.31 -27.62
N ALA A 440 21.11 9.07 -27.18
CA ALA A 440 20.11 8.33 -27.94
C ALA A 440 19.84 8.96 -29.33
N GLN A 441 19.72 10.29 -29.41
CA GLN A 441 19.51 11.01 -30.69
C GLN A 441 20.69 10.89 -31.67
N ILE A 442 21.90 10.67 -31.20
CA ILE A 442 23.08 10.45 -32.03
C ILE A 442 23.02 9.04 -32.67
N PHE A 443 22.61 8.04 -31.91
CA PHE A 443 22.49 6.66 -32.41
C PHE A 443 21.29 6.47 -33.35
N GLU A 444 20.20 7.23 -33.20
CA GLU A 444 19.06 7.19 -34.13
C GLU A 444 19.35 7.81 -35.51
N LYS A 445 20.39 8.66 -35.60
CA LYS A 445 20.79 9.34 -36.84
C LYS A 445 21.94 8.68 -37.57
N SER A 446 22.55 7.64 -37.02
CA SER A 446 23.62 6.82 -37.61
C SER A 446 23.07 5.51 -38.15
#